data_dda352c6019f105388a374e96258921e
#
_entry.id   dda352c6019f105388a374e96258921e
#
_cell.length_a   1.000
_cell.length_b   1.000
_cell.length_c   1.000
_cell.angle_alpha   90.00
_cell.angle_beta   90.00
_cell.angle_gamma   90.00
#
_symmetry.space_group_name_H-M   'P 1'
#
loop_
_entity.id
_entity.type
_entity.pdbx_description
1 polymer ?
#
loop_
_entity_poly.entity_id
_entity_poly.type
_entity_poly.pdbx_seq_one_letter_code
_entity_poly.pdbx_strand_id
1 'polypeptide(L)'
;MEWIILSVIHSVIVAGLILFLRYDETPSDIFPIIANVIVGILSLLYIFSFYKFYYLKTEIVKPKYYIYSFILFLVILLGYYIIKTCPNPAYFRVFVALEIIFILLFAIYYEKNVKISYQSILGIMLGCMAIILISIDNI
;
A
#
# COMPACT_ATOMS: atom_id res chain seq x y z
N MET A 1 -21.94 -3.02 -1.87
CA MET A 1 -21.56 -2.05 -2.92
C MET A 1 -20.70 -0.89 -2.39
N GLU A 2 -20.86 -0.46 -1.15
CA GLU A 2 -20.10 0.68 -0.57
C GLU A 2 -18.58 0.52 -0.65
N TRP A 3 -18.05 -0.66 -0.37
CA TRP A 3 -16.60 -0.91 -0.41
C TRP A 3 -16.00 -0.72 -1.80
N ILE A 4 -16.75 -0.97 -2.89
CA ILE A 4 -16.27 -0.77 -4.26
C ILE A 4 -16.07 0.73 -4.53
N ILE A 5 -17.07 1.55 -4.16
CA ILE A 5 -17.00 3.01 -4.32
C ILE A 5 -15.83 3.58 -3.51
N LEU A 6 -15.69 3.15 -2.26
CA LEU A 6 -14.59 3.56 -1.39
C LEU A 6 -13.23 3.14 -1.97
N SER A 7 -13.13 1.95 -2.57
CA SER A 7 -11.90 1.49 -3.23
C SER A 7 -11.55 2.34 -4.45
N VAL A 8 -12.54 2.75 -5.25
CA VAL A 8 -12.30 3.65 -6.39
C VAL A 8 -11.81 5.01 -5.90
N ILE A 9 -12.47 5.59 -4.90
CA ILE A 9 -12.05 6.87 -4.31
C ILE A 9 -10.63 6.77 -3.76
N HIS A 10 -10.33 5.72 -2.99
CA HIS A 10 -8.98 5.46 -2.47
C HIS A 10 -7.96 5.39 -3.61
N SER A 11 -8.26 4.66 -4.68
CA SER A 11 -7.34 4.50 -5.83
C SER A 11 -7.05 5.83 -6.53
N VAL A 12 -8.05 6.69 -6.68
CA VAL A 12 -7.87 8.04 -7.25
C VAL A 12 -6.97 8.90 -6.36
N ILE A 13 -7.22 8.88 -5.04
CA ILE A 13 -6.38 9.62 -4.08
C ILE A 13 -4.93 9.12 -4.13
N VAL A 14 -4.72 7.80 -4.12
CA VAL A 14 -3.37 7.21 -4.18
C VAL A 14 -2.67 7.57 -5.50
N ALA A 15 -3.39 7.55 -6.63
CA ALA A 15 -2.82 7.97 -7.90
C ALA A 15 -2.37 9.44 -7.86
N GLY A 16 -3.18 10.33 -7.29
CA GLY A 16 -2.82 11.73 -7.08
C GLY A 16 -1.57 11.91 -6.21
N LEU A 17 -1.48 11.15 -5.11
CA LEU A 17 -0.30 11.17 -4.22
C LEU A 17 0.97 10.69 -4.94
N ILE A 18 0.87 9.65 -5.77
CA ILE A 18 2.01 9.14 -6.56
C ILE A 18 2.50 10.18 -7.57
N LEU A 19 1.58 10.84 -8.27
CA LEU A 19 1.92 11.90 -9.20
C LEU A 19 2.54 13.10 -8.47
N PHE A 20 1.96 13.52 -7.35
CA PHE A 20 2.52 14.58 -6.52
C PHE A 20 3.97 14.24 -6.13
N LEU A 21 4.19 13.03 -5.60
CA LEU A 21 5.52 12.58 -5.20
C LEU A 21 6.50 12.51 -6.39
N ARG A 22 6.03 12.07 -7.55
CA ARG A 22 6.88 11.95 -8.76
C ARG A 22 7.48 13.28 -9.17
N TYR A 23 6.70 14.36 -9.10
CA TYR A 23 7.11 15.70 -9.52
C TYR A 23 7.67 16.55 -8.38
N ASP A 24 7.64 16.08 -7.14
CA ASP A 24 8.27 16.76 -6.01
C ASP A 24 9.80 16.67 -6.12
N GLU A 25 10.51 17.77 -5.82
CA GLU A 25 11.98 17.86 -5.95
C GLU A 25 12.71 17.32 -4.71
N THR A 26 11.98 17.05 -3.61
CA THR A 26 12.57 16.56 -2.36
C THR A 26 13.21 15.18 -2.57
N PRO A 27 14.40 14.92 -2.00
CA PRO A 27 15.02 13.60 -2.04
C PRO A 27 14.11 12.50 -1.52
N SER A 28 14.17 11.33 -2.17
CA SER A 28 13.29 10.18 -1.89
C SER A 28 13.46 9.57 -0.49
N ASP A 29 14.56 9.81 0.16
CA ASP A 29 14.86 9.37 1.53
C ASP A 29 14.32 10.33 2.59
N ILE A 30 14.31 11.64 2.32
CA ILE A 30 13.89 12.68 3.26
C ILE A 30 12.37 12.85 3.26
N PHE A 31 11.74 12.90 2.09
CA PHE A 31 10.30 13.14 1.97
C PHE A 31 9.46 12.17 2.80
N PRO A 32 9.65 10.82 2.72
CA PRO A 32 8.86 9.89 3.49
C PRO A 32 9.06 10.02 5.00
N ILE A 33 10.25 10.42 5.45
CA ILE A 33 10.52 10.63 6.87
C ILE A 33 9.69 11.81 7.40
N ILE A 34 9.71 12.95 6.69
CA ILE A 34 8.93 14.13 7.07
C ILE A 34 7.44 13.83 7.03
N ALA A 35 6.97 13.18 5.95
CA ALA A 35 5.57 12.82 5.80
C ALA A 35 5.10 11.90 6.93
N ASN A 36 5.90 10.89 7.31
CA ASN A 36 5.58 9.98 8.40
C ASN A 36 5.53 10.67 9.76
N VAL A 37 6.39 11.65 10.02
CA VAL A 37 6.32 12.47 11.26
C VAL A 37 5.00 13.22 11.32
N ILE A 38 4.60 13.86 10.21
CA ILE A 38 3.33 14.61 10.15
C ILE A 38 2.13 13.66 10.32
N VAL A 39 2.13 12.51 9.64
CA VAL A 39 1.09 11.47 9.80
C VAL A 39 1.03 10.97 11.24
N GLY A 40 2.18 10.81 11.90
CA GLY A 40 2.25 10.44 13.32
C GLY A 40 1.58 11.47 14.22
N ILE A 41 1.82 12.76 13.99
CA ILE A 41 1.16 13.85 14.74
C ILE A 41 -0.35 13.83 14.50
N LEU A 42 -0.80 13.72 13.25
CA LEU A 42 -2.21 13.62 12.91
C LEU A 42 -2.89 12.40 13.55
N SER A 43 -2.18 11.27 13.58
CA SER A 43 -2.67 10.04 14.23
C SER A 43 -2.82 10.22 15.75
N LEU A 44 -1.88 10.92 16.40
CA LEU A 44 -1.99 11.27 17.82
C LEU A 44 -3.18 12.18 18.08
N LEU A 45 -3.37 13.23 17.29
CA LEU A 45 -4.53 14.11 17.39
C LEU A 45 -5.84 13.34 17.24
N TYR A 46 -5.90 12.40 16.29
CA TYR A 46 -7.07 11.55 16.09
C TYR A 46 -7.36 10.68 17.32
N ILE A 47 -6.33 10.03 17.90
CA ILE A 47 -6.49 9.18 19.08
C ILE A 47 -6.98 10.01 20.27
N PHE A 48 -6.41 11.19 20.51
CA PHE A 48 -6.84 12.05 21.63
C PHE A 48 -8.25 12.59 21.46
N SER A 49 -8.72 12.75 20.20
CA SER A 49 -10.08 13.25 19.93
C SER A 49 -11.16 12.17 20.07
N PHE A 50 -10.86 10.92 19.72
CA PHE A 50 -11.86 9.86 19.56
C PHE A 50 -11.70 8.69 20.54
N TYR A 51 -10.53 8.51 21.15
CA TYR A 51 -10.25 7.36 22.02
C TYR A 51 -9.79 7.78 23.41
N LYS A 52 -10.09 6.93 24.41
CA LYS A 52 -9.57 7.11 25.75
C LYS A 52 -8.07 6.78 25.76
N PHE A 53 -7.27 7.62 26.38
CA PHE A 53 -5.81 7.44 26.51
C PHE A 53 -5.40 6.09 27.11
N TYR A 54 -6.26 5.48 27.90
CA TYR A 54 -6.05 4.15 28.47
C TYR A 54 -5.83 3.09 27.39
N TYR A 55 -6.58 3.12 26.28
CA TYR A 55 -6.40 2.15 25.17
C TYR A 55 -5.04 2.31 24.49
N LEU A 56 -4.58 3.52 24.29
CA LEU A 56 -3.26 3.77 23.71
C LEU A 56 -2.17 3.18 24.59
N LYS A 57 -2.22 3.40 25.92
CA LYS A 57 -1.23 2.92 26.88
C LYS A 57 -1.15 1.38 26.91
N THR A 58 -2.28 0.70 26.81
CA THR A 58 -2.32 -0.77 26.86
C THR A 58 -1.93 -1.42 25.55
N GLU A 59 -2.26 -0.81 24.43
CA GLU A 59 -1.95 -1.38 23.10
C GLU A 59 -0.51 -1.11 22.66
N ILE A 60 0.03 0.08 22.91
CA ILE A 60 1.35 0.49 22.43
C ILE A 60 2.50 -0.41 22.92
N VAL A 61 2.32 -1.10 24.01
CA VAL A 61 3.33 -2.01 24.58
C VAL A 61 3.42 -3.34 23.81
N LYS A 62 2.44 -3.66 22.96
CA LYS A 62 2.40 -4.93 22.27
C LYS A 62 3.41 -5.00 21.11
N PRO A 63 4.28 -6.04 21.03
CA PRO A 63 5.36 -6.14 20.03
C PRO A 63 4.87 -6.09 18.59
N LYS A 64 3.65 -6.57 18.33
CA LYS A 64 3.05 -6.59 16.99
C LYS A 64 3.07 -5.22 16.29
N TYR A 65 2.86 -4.13 17.04
CA TYR A 65 2.85 -2.78 16.48
C TYR A 65 4.24 -2.31 16.05
N TYR A 66 5.28 -2.70 16.80
CA TYR A 66 6.67 -2.34 16.46
C TYR A 66 7.14 -3.09 15.22
N ILE A 67 6.84 -4.39 15.13
CA ILE A 67 7.18 -5.21 13.97
C ILE A 67 6.46 -4.66 12.72
N TYR A 68 5.15 -4.43 12.83
CA TYR A 68 4.36 -3.87 11.73
C TYR A 68 4.87 -2.51 11.28
N SER A 69 5.12 -1.59 12.24
CA SER A 69 5.60 -0.25 11.93
C SER A 69 6.98 -0.25 11.28
N PHE A 70 7.88 -1.13 11.73
CA PHE A 70 9.20 -1.28 11.11
C PHE A 70 9.10 -1.76 9.66
N ILE A 71 8.31 -2.80 9.40
CA ILE A 71 8.08 -3.32 8.04
C ILE A 71 7.43 -2.24 7.18
N LEU A 72 6.40 -1.57 7.70
CA LEU A 72 5.69 -0.49 6.99
C LEU A 72 6.66 0.65 6.62
N PHE A 73 7.54 1.04 7.52
CA PHE A 73 8.55 2.06 7.26
C PHE A 73 9.47 1.67 6.10
N LEU A 74 9.96 0.43 6.07
CA LEU A 74 10.78 -0.07 4.96
C LEU A 74 10.01 -0.09 3.63
N VAL A 75 8.75 -0.52 3.65
CA VAL A 75 7.89 -0.54 2.45
C VAL A 75 7.67 0.89 1.92
N ILE A 76 7.45 1.85 2.80
CA ILE A 76 7.28 3.24 2.41
C ILE A 76 8.56 3.79 1.78
N LEU A 77 9.72 3.63 2.41
CA LEU A 77 11.01 4.08 1.85
C LEU A 77 11.27 3.48 0.47
N LEU A 78 11.08 2.17 0.35
CA LEU A 78 11.26 1.46 -0.91
C LEU A 78 10.28 1.95 -2.00
N GLY A 79 9.02 2.11 -1.65
CA GLY A 79 7.99 2.60 -2.56
C GLY A 79 8.28 4.00 -3.08
N TYR A 80 8.73 4.91 -2.22
CA TYR A 80 9.13 6.25 -2.61
C TYR A 80 10.35 6.25 -3.53
N TYR A 81 11.35 5.44 -3.22
CA TYR A 81 12.52 5.28 -4.07
C TYR A 81 12.13 4.78 -5.47
N ILE A 82 11.30 3.73 -5.54
CA ILE A 82 10.83 3.16 -6.81
C ILE A 82 10.05 4.21 -7.63
N ILE A 83 9.12 4.94 -7.02
CA ILE A 83 8.33 5.97 -7.72
C ILE A 83 9.24 7.05 -8.32
N LYS A 84 10.32 7.43 -7.64
CA LYS A 84 11.27 8.42 -8.14
C LYS A 84 12.14 7.90 -9.28
N THR A 85 12.53 6.63 -9.25
CA THR A 85 13.51 6.03 -10.17
C THR A 85 12.88 5.31 -11.35
N CYS A 86 11.67 4.80 -11.24
CA CYS A 86 11.01 4.07 -12.32
C CYS A 86 10.72 4.99 -13.53
N PRO A 87 10.81 4.49 -14.76
CA PRO A 87 10.52 5.27 -15.97
C PRO A 87 9.10 5.85 -15.96
N ASN A 88 8.12 5.02 -15.57
CA ASN A 88 6.73 5.41 -15.45
C ASN A 88 6.15 4.88 -14.14
N PRO A 89 5.62 5.74 -13.24
CA PRO A 89 5.06 5.30 -11.96
C PRO A 89 3.85 4.37 -12.12
N ALA A 90 3.18 4.37 -13.26
CA ALA A 90 2.11 3.41 -13.54
C ALA A 90 2.65 1.97 -13.60
N TYR A 91 3.85 1.74 -14.11
CA TYR A 91 4.47 0.41 -14.14
C TYR A 91 4.68 -0.15 -12.74
N PHE A 92 5.17 0.67 -11.82
CA PHE A 92 5.28 0.26 -10.42
C PHE A 92 3.94 -0.22 -9.86
N ARG A 93 2.84 0.48 -10.17
CA ARG A 93 1.50 0.09 -9.69
C ARG A 93 1.02 -1.23 -10.28
N VAL A 94 1.41 -1.57 -11.49
CA VAL A 94 1.12 -2.89 -12.07
C VAL A 94 1.87 -3.99 -11.32
N PHE A 95 3.14 -3.77 -10.94
CA PHE A 95 3.88 -4.71 -10.10
C PHE A 95 3.30 -4.85 -8.69
N VAL A 96 2.79 -3.76 -8.10
CA VAL A 96 2.05 -3.81 -6.82
C VAL A 96 0.83 -4.73 -6.91
N ALA A 97 0.23 -4.91 -8.10
CA ALA A 97 -0.88 -5.85 -8.28
C ALA A 97 -0.49 -7.32 -7.99
N LEU A 98 0.79 -7.68 -7.94
CA LEU A 98 1.25 -8.99 -7.44
C LEU A 98 0.81 -9.25 -6.00
N GLU A 99 0.59 -8.21 -5.19
CA GLU A 99 0.05 -8.35 -3.83
C GLU A 99 -1.26 -9.14 -3.82
N ILE A 100 -2.11 -8.93 -4.84
CA ILE A 100 -3.41 -9.64 -4.96
C ILE A 100 -3.18 -11.14 -5.04
N ILE A 101 -2.16 -11.59 -5.80
CA ILE A 101 -1.83 -13.01 -5.96
C ILE A 101 -1.35 -13.58 -4.63
N PHE A 102 -0.45 -12.88 -3.94
CA PHE A 102 0.05 -13.34 -2.65
C PHE A 102 -1.05 -13.39 -1.60
N ILE A 103 -1.89 -12.32 -1.50
CA ILE A 103 -3.03 -12.28 -0.57
C ILE A 103 -3.97 -13.45 -0.86
N LEU A 104 -4.27 -13.75 -2.13
CA LEU A 104 -5.15 -14.84 -2.52
C LEU A 104 -4.55 -16.20 -2.15
N LEU A 105 -3.26 -16.42 -2.43
CA LEU A 105 -2.58 -17.67 -2.06
C LEU A 105 -2.59 -17.89 -0.55
N PHE A 106 -2.33 -16.84 0.23
CA PHE A 106 -2.43 -16.89 1.69
C PHE A 106 -3.85 -17.15 2.16
N ALA A 107 -4.85 -16.48 1.56
CA ALA A 107 -6.25 -16.69 1.91
C ALA A 107 -6.69 -18.15 1.64
N ILE A 108 -6.31 -18.72 0.49
CA ILE A 108 -6.58 -20.14 0.18
C ILE A 108 -5.94 -21.08 1.20
N TYR A 109 -4.71 -20.77 1.62
CA TYR A 109 -3.98 -21.63 2.54
C TYR A 109 -4.54 -21.57 3.97
N TYR A 110 -4.88 -20.38 4.46
CA TYR A 110 -5.30 -20.16 5.85
C TYR A 110 -6.82 -20.20 6.04
N GLU A 111 -7.59 -19.69 5.07
CA GLU A 111 -9.05 -19.62 5.14
C GLU A 111 -9.66 -20.76 4.30
N LYS A 112 -9.86 -21.92 4.91
CA LYS A 112 -10.36 -23.15 4.25
C LYS A 112 -11.67 -23.01 3.44
N ASN A 113 -12.34 -21.85 3.51
CA ASN A 113 -13.65 -21.59 2.87
C ASN A 113 -13.63 -20.45 1.84
N VAL A 114 -12.46 -20.04 1.33
CA VAL A 114 -12.41 -18.99 0.29
C VAL A 114 -13.03 -19.53 -1.00
N LYS A 115 -14.17 -18.98 -1.37
CA LYS A 115 -14.80 -19.24 -2.67
C LYS A 115 -14.20 -18.28 -3.70
N ILE A 116 -13.40 -18.80 -4.59
CA ILE A 116 -12.84 -18.02 -5.71
C ILE A 116 -13.78 -18.18 -6.89
N SER A 117 -14.31 -17.05 -7.40
CA SER A 117 -15.12 -17.05 -8.60
C SER A 117 -14.25 -17.23 -9.86
N TYR A 118 -14.82 -17.77 -10.91
CA TYR A 118 -14.15 -17.89 -12.21
C TYR A 118 -13.69 -16.50 -12.73
N GLN A 119 -14.48 -15.45 -12.51
CA GLN A 119 -14.14 -14.08 -12.87
C GLN A 119 -12.92 -13.59 -12.12
N SER A 120 -12.76 -13.94 -10.83
CA SER A 120 -11.57 -13.58 -10.05
C SER A 120 -10.31 -14.24 -10.60
N ILE A 121 -10.39 -15.51 -11.01
CA ILE A 121 -9.27 -16.21 -11.63
C ILE A 121 -8.88 -15.55 -12.95
N LEU A 122 -9.84 -15.23 -13.81
CA LEU A 122 -9.58 -14.52 -15.06
C LEU A 122 -8.94 -13.14 -14.81
N GLY A 123 -9.44 -12.37 -13.83
CA GLY A 123 -8.86 -11.08 -13.47
C GLY A 123 -7.40 -11.19 -13.05
N ILE A 124 -7.05 -12.20 -12.25
CA ILE A 124 -5.66 -12.46 -11.85
C ILE A 124 -4.78 -12.83 -13.04
N MET A 125 -5.27 -13.70 -13.94
CA MET A 125 -4.51 -14.07 -15.14
C MET A 125 -4.23 -12.85 -16.04
N LEU A 126 -5.21 -11.98 -16.23
CA LEU A 126 -5.03 -10.72 -16.99
C LEU A 126 -4.01 -9.79 -16.30
N GLY A 127 -4.05 -9.69 -14.97
CA GLY A 127 -3.06 -8.95 -14.20
C GLY A 127 -1.64 -9.50 -14.37
N CYS A 128 -1.47 -10.82 -14.33
CA CYS A 128 -0.17 -11.47 -14.59
C CYS A 128 0.33 -11.19 -16.02
N MET A 129 -0.55 -11.26 -17.00
CA MET A 129 -0.19 -10.94 -18.39
C MET A 129 0.25 -9.49 -18.56
N ALA A 130 -0.43 -8.54 -17.90
CA ALA A 130 -0.04 -7.14 -17.92
C ALA A 130 1.36 -6.93 -17.34
N ILE A 131 1.69 -7.60 -16.22
CA ILE A 131 3.02 -7.54 -15.60
C ILE A 131 4.10 -8.08 -16.56
N ILE A 132 3.84 -9.23 -17.20
CA ILE A 132 4.78 -9.82 -18.16
C ILE A 132 5.03 -8.87 -19.34
N LEU A 133 3.97 -8.29 -19.91
CA LEU A 133 4.09 -7.37 -21.04
C LEU A 133 4.91 -6.12 -20.67
N ILE A 134 4.68 -5.53 -19.50
CA ILE A 134 5.45 -4.38 -19.02
C ILE A 134 6.90 -4.76 -18.72
N SER A 135 7.16 -5.98 -18.23
CA SER A 135 8.52 -6.44 -17.94
C SER A 135 9.37 -6.68 -19.19
N ILE A 136 8.73 -6.93 -20.32
CA ILE A 136 9.38 -7.15 -21.62
C ILE A 136 9.56 -5.83 -22.37
N ASP A 137 8.80 -4.80 -21.98
CA ASP A 137 8.89 -3.48 -22.58
C ASP A 137 10.24 -2.84 -22.24
N ASN A 138 11.15 -2.85 -23.22
CA ASN A 138 12.48 -2.26 -23.11
C ASN A 138 12.39 -0.74 -23.35
N ILE A 139 11.80 -0.01 -22.41
CA ILE A 139 11.77 1.45 -22.42
C ILE A 139 12.99 2.02 -21.71
#